data_3443045ff0a94cb994137828bbbe4081
#
_entry.id   3443045ff0a94cb994137828bbbe4081
#
_cell.length_a   1.000
_cell.length_b   1.000
_cell.length_c   1.000
_cell.angle_alpha   90.00
_cell.angle_beta   90.00
_cell.angle_gamma   90.00
#
_symmetry.space_group_name_H-M   'P 1'
#
loop_
_entity.id
_entity.type
_entity.pdbx_description
1 polymer ?
#
loop_
_entity_poly.entity_id
_entity_poly.type
_entity_poly.pdbx_seq_one_letter_code
_entity_poly.pdbx_strand_id
1 'polypeptide(L)'
;PYVFDEIQTLKASARKRGEDIIDFGMGNPDQATPDDIVEKLRDSALQGSTHRYSQSKGIPRLRKAISDWYLRNFDVELDPESEAVVTMGSKEGLGHLALATLDKGDAVLVPNPSYPIHPYGFVIAGADIRHVPIGEGIDFFSELESAVVNSYPKPKMLSLIHI
;
A
#
# COMPACT_ATOMS: atom_id res chain seq x y z
N PRO A 1 12.16 -18.18 -5.39
CA PRO A 1 12.88 -16.92 -5.24
C PRO A 1 11.94 -15.75 -5.54
N TYR A 2 12.19 -14.61 -4.91
CA TYR A 2 11.38 -13.42 -5.15
C TYR A 2 11.80 -12.80 -6.49
N VAL A 3 10.88 -12.64 -7.42
CA VAL A 3 11.16 -12.25 -8.81
C VAL A 3 11.99 -10.96 -8.95
N PHE A 4 11.75 -10.00 -8.03
CA PHE A 4 12.52 -8.75 -8.06
C PHE A 4 13.98 -8.93 -7.69
N ASP A 5 14.35 -9.91 -6.84
CA ASP A 5 15.76 -10.22 -6.52
C ASP A 5 16.47 -10.84 -7.71
N GLU A 6 15.80 -11.69 -8.47
CA GLU A 6 16.33 -12.26 -9.71
C GLU A 6 16.60 -11.16 -10.75
N ILE A 7 15.62 -10.25 -10.95
CA ILE A 7 15.76 -9.11 -11.86
C ILE A 7 16.91 -8.20 -11.41
N GLN A 8 17.07 -7.90 -10.13
CA GLN A 8 18.18 -7.10 -9.63
C GLN A 8 19.53 -7.77 -9.88
N THR A 9 19.61 -9.08 -9.69
CA THR A 9 20.81 -9.87 -9.97
C THR A 9 21.18 -9.83 -11.46
N LEU A 10 20.20 -9.99 -12.34
CA LEU A 10 20.40 -9.90 -13.80
C LEU A 10 20.89 -8.50 -14.20
N LYS A 11 20.25 -7.43 -13.70
CA LYS A 11 20.66 -6.04 -13.95
C LYS A 11 22.09 -5.77 -13.47
N ALA A 12 22.43 -6.23 -12.27
CA ALA A 12 23.78 -6.06 -11.73
C ALA A 12 24.84 -6.78 -12.58
N SER A 13 24.53 -7.97 -13.05
CA SER A 13 25.42 -8.75 -13.93
C SER A 13 25.61 -8.10 -15.30
N ALA A 14 24.54 -7.58 -15.89
CA ALA A 14 24.59 -6.90 -17.18
C ALA A 14 25.38 -5.57 -17.08
N ARG A 15 25.19 -4.79 -16.03
CA ARG A 15 25.99 -3.57 -15.77
C ARG A 15 27.49 -3.88 -15.61
N LYS A 16 27.85 -4.98 -14.94
CA LYS A 16 29.25 -5.41 -14.83
C LYS A 16 29.89 -5.77 -16.18
N ARG A 17 29.09 -6.20 -17.15
CA ARG A 17 29.53 -6.44 -18.53
C ARG A 17 29.61 -5.17 -19.39
N GLY A 18 29.25 -4.01 -18.83
CA GLY A 18 29.24 -2.72 -19.55
C GLY A 18 28.01 -2.50 -20.43
N GLU A 19 26.93 -3.28 -20.22
CA GLU A 19 25.69 -3.11 -20.98
C GLU A 19 24.92 -1.87 -20.50
N ASP A 20 24.44 -1.09 -21.46
CA ASP A 20 23.52 0.03 -21.19
C ASP A 20 22.10 -0.52 -20.96
N ILE A 21 21.60 -0.37 -19.74
CA ILE A 21 20.32 -0.94 -19.33
C ILE A 21 19.31 0.18 -19.16
N ILE A 22 18.22 0.08 -19.92
CA ILE A 22 17.00 0.88 -19.71
C ILE A 22 16.11 0.12 -18.73
N ASP A 23 15.94 0.67 -17.53
CA ASP A 23 15.24 0.01 -16.42
C ASP A 23 13.82 0.56 -16.22
N PHE A 24 12.81 -0.19 -16.62
CA PHE A 24 11.41 0.07 -16.34
C PHE A 24 10.83 -0.81 -15.20
N GLY A 25 11.68 -1.55 -14.50
CA GLY A 25 11.24 -2.51 -13.47
C GLY A 25 10.92 -1.90 -12.12
N MET A 26 11.22 -0.61 -11.90
CA MET A 26 10.97 0.07 -10.64
C MET A 26 10.41 1.47 -10.89
N GLY A 27 9.18 1.70 -10.45
CA GLY A 27 8.50 2.99 -10.53
C GLY A 27 8.90 3.94 -9.38
N ASN A 28 10.20 4.25 -9.26
CA ASN A 28 10.64 5.26 -8.31
C ASN A 28 10.33 6.67 -8.82
N PRO A 29 9.93 7.59 -7.93
CA PRO A 29 9.87 9.02 -8.28
C PRO A 29 11.23 9.49 -8.78
N ASP A 30 11.25 10.23 -9.88
CA ASP A 30 12.46 10.82 -10.50
C ASP A 30 12.67 12.28 -10.09
N GLN A 31 11.67 12.91 -9.46
CA GLN A 31 11.74 14.26 -8.96
C GLN A 31 12.18 14.30 -7.50
N ALA A 32 12.96 15.31 -7.16
CA ALA A 32 13.34 15.56 -5.77
C ALA A 32 12.11 15.93 -4.91
N THR A 33 12.19 15.62 -3.63
CA THR A 33 11.20 16.13 -2.65
C THR A 33 11.21 17.65 -2.65
N PRO A 34 10.05 18.33 -2.62
CA PRO A 34 9.98 19.78 -2.55
C PRO A 34 10.79 20.35 -1.38
N ASP A 35 11.47 21.48 -1.64
CA ASP A 35 12.45 22.06 -0.70
C ASP A 35 11.82 22.43 0.65
N ASP A 36 10.59 22.93 0.66
CA ASP A 36 9.85 23.29 1.88
C ASP A 36 9.61 22.07 2.80
N ILE A 37 9.40 20.89 2.21
CA ILE A 37 9.26 19.63 2.97
C ILE A 37 10.62 19.21 3.54
N VAL A 38 11.69 19.30 2.75
CA VAL A 38 13.06 18.98 3.17
C VAL A 38 13.51 19.90 4.29
N GLU A 39 13.29 21.21 4.14
CA GLU A 39 13.62 22.20 5.18
C GLU A 39 12.85 21.95 6.47
N LYS A 40 11.56 21.66 6.38
CA LYS A 40 10.74 21.32 7.55
C LYS A 40 11.21 20.07 8.27
N LEU A 41 11.63 19.05 7.53
CA LEU A 41 12.24 17.85 8.11
C LEU A 41 13.53 18.18 8.84
N ARG A 42 14.43 18.96 8.18
CA ARG A 42 15.69 19.41 8.79
C ARG A 42 15.45 20.16 10.09
N ASP A 43 14.56 21.14 10.07
CA ASP A 43 14.25 21.94 11.24
C ASP A 43 13.67 21.11 12.39
N SER A 44 12.83 20.15 12.06
CA SER A 44 12.28 19.21 13.04
C SER A 44 13.34 18.29 13.61
N ALA A 45 14.25 17.79 12.76
CA ALA A 45 15.34 16.92 13.19
C ALA A 45 16.37 17.61 14.10
N LEU A 46 16.49 18.93 14.05
CA LEU A 46 17.37 19.71 14.94
C LEU A 46 16.73 19.97 16.31
N GLN A 47 15.46 19.71 16.49
CA GLN A 47 14.75 19.92 17.74
C GLN A 47 14.80 18.67 18.61
N GLY A 48 15.55 18.68 19.72
CA GLY A 48 15.66 17.54 20.64
C GLY A 48 14.32 17.04 21.22
N SER A 49 13.27 17.88 21.23
CA SER A 49 11.94 17.49 21.65
C SER A 49 11.25 16.51 20.71
N THR A 50 11.72 16.39 19.45
CA THR A 50 11.18 15.45 18.45
C THR A 50 11.89 14.10 18.49
N HIS A 51 12.98 13.94 19.25
CA HIS A 51 13.75 12.72 19.37
C HIS A 51 13.16 11.76 20.44
N ARG A 52 11.88 11.47 20.33
CA ARG A 52 11.16 10.62 21.29
C ARG A 52 10.49 9.46 20.56
N TYR A 53 9.98 8.51 21.33
CA TYR A 53 9.13 7.46 20.77
C TYR A 53 7.93 8.07 20.03
N SER A 54 7.61 7.51 18.87
CA SER A 54 6.41 7.88 18.12
C SER A 54 5.16 7.46 18.90
N GLN A 55 4.08 8.20 18.70
CA GLN A 55 2.77 7.79 19.19
C GLN A 55 2.19 6.72 18.22
N SER A 56 1.57 5.68 18.75
CA SER A 56 1.03 4.57 17.98
C SER A 56 0.01 4.98 16.90
N LYS A 57 -0.80 6.00 17.19
CA LYS A 57 -1.77 6.57 16.22
C LYS A 57 -1.17 7.66 15.33
N GLY A 58 0.08 8.07 15.57
CA GLY A 58 0.65 9.28 15.01
C GLY A 58 0.35 10.53 15.86
N ILE A 59 1.12 11.60 15.62
CA ILE A 59 0.98 12.84 16.40
C ILE A 59 -0.37 13.53 16.11
N PRO A 60 -1.02 14.14 17.12
CA PRO A 60 -2.34 14.76 16.94
C PRO A 60 -2.40 15.81 15.83
N ARG A 61 -1.32 16.61 15.66
CA ARG A 61 -1.25 17.63 14.60
C ARG A 61 -1.29 17.03 13.20
N LEU A 62 -0.67 15.86 12.98
CA LEU A 62 -0.70 15.17 11.69
C LEU A 62 -2.09 14.57 11.42
N ARG A 63 -2.72 13.95 12.43
CA ARG A 63 -4.07 13.41 12.31
C ARG A 63 -5.10 14.51 12.00
N LYS A 64 -4.96 15.66 12.69
CA LYS A 64 -5.78 16.84 12.35
C LYS A 64 -5.54 17.33 10.94
N ALA A 65 -4.29 17.39 10.50
CA ALA A 65 -3.97 17.81 9.12
C ALA A 65 -4.55 16.85 8.07
N ILE A 66 -4.60 15.55 8.35
CA ILE A 66 -5.27 14.55 7.51
C ILE A 66 -6.77 14.85 7.44
N SER A 67 -7.44 15.05 8.59
CA SER A 67 -8.86 15.40 8.64
C SER A 67 -9.17 16.67 7.85
N ASP A 68 -8.40 17.73 8.09
CA ASP A 68 -8.56 19.01 7.39
C ASP A 68 -8.33 18.87 5.87
N TRP A 69 -7.41 17.98 5.46
CA TRP A 69 -7.14 17.71 4.05
C TRP A 69 -8.30 16.99 3.37
N TYR A 70 -8.90 15.99 4.04
CA TYR A 70 -10.08 15.28 3.53
C TYR A 70 -11.29 16.21 3.42
N LEU A 71 -11.51 17.07 4.41
CA LEU A 71 -12.58 18.06 4.35
C LEU A 71 -12.40 19.01 3.15
N ARG A 72 -11.19 19.55 2.98
CA ARG A 72 -10.94 20.53 1.88
C ARG A 72 -11.02 19.93 0.48
N ASN A 73 -10.61 18.68 0.30
CA ASN A 73 -10.46 18.10 -1.04
C ASN A 73 -11.65 17.23 -1.45
N PHE A 74 -12.36 16.67 -0.49
CA PHE A 74 -13.42 15.69 -0.76
C PHE A 74 -14.74 15.99 -0.05
N ASP A 75 -14.81 17.08 0.73
CA ASP A 75 -15.96 17.42 1.58
C ASP A 75 -16.34 16.27 2.55
N VAL A 76 -15.30 15.58 3.06
CA VAL A 76 -15.43 14.49 4.03
C VAL A 76 -14.92 14.95 5.38
N GLU A 77 -15.82 15.00 6.37
CA GLU A 77 -15.48 15.30 7.75
C GLU A 77 -15.04 14.03 8.47
N LEU A 78 -13.84 14.06 9.08
CA LEU A 78 -13.29 12.95 9.87
C LEU A 78 -12.92 13.44 11.28
N ASP A 79 -13.21 12.62 12.28
CA ASP A 79 -12.71 12.85 13.64
C ASP A 79 -11.22 12.44 13.71
N PRO A 80 -10.29 13.38 13.94
CA PRO A 80 -8.87 13.08 14.02
C PRO A 80 -8.48 12.16 15.19
N GLU A 81 -9.35 11.99 16.20
CA GLU A 81 -9.05 11.13 17.35
C GLU A 81 -9.48 9.68 17.14
N SER A 82 -10.53 9.42 16.38
CA SER A 82 -11.12 8.09 16.20
C SER A 82 -11.06 7.55 14.76
N GLU A 83 -10.93 8.42 13.74
CA GLU A 83 -11.01 8.03 12.34
C GLU A 83 -9.72 8.27 11.54
N ALA A 84 -8.62 8.65 12.21
CA ALA A 84 -7.32 8.83 11.58
C ALA A 84 -6.21 8.11 12.33
N VAL A 85 -5.42 7.35 11.60
CA VAL A 85 -4.19 6.70 12.09
C VAL A 85 -3.06 6.91 11.09
N VAL A 86 -1.87 7.18 11.59
CA VAL A 86 -0.66 7.35 10.78
C VAL A 86 0.10 6.05 10.71
N THR A 87 0.51 5.66 9.52
CA THR A 87 1.33 4.46 9.26
C THR A 87 2.62 4.83 8.55
N MET A 88 3.64 3.98 8.65
CA MET A 88 4.90 4.15 7.92
C MET A 88 4.74 3.68 6.47
N GLY A 89 3.95 4.42 5.71
CA GLY A 89 3.57 4.11 4.34
C GLY A 89 2.34 3.22 4.24
N SER A 90 1.74 3.18 3.04
CA SER A 90 0.51 2.44 2.76
C SER A 90 0.65 0.93 2.89
N LYS A 91 1.84 0.37 2.66
CA LYS A 91 2.09 -1.07 2.82
C LYS A 91 1.90 -1.54 4.26
N GLU A 92 2.43 -0.80 5.23
CA GLU A 92 2.22 -1.08 6.64
C GLU A 92 0.74 -0.96 7.00
N GLY A 93 0.10 0.12 6.56
CA GLY A 93 -1.33 0.34 6.78
C GLY A 93 -2.18 -0.81 6.26
N LEU A 94 -1.91 -1.29 5.04
CA LEU A 94 -2.66 -2.39 4.44
C LEU A 94 -2.42 -3.73 5.16
N GLY A 95 -1.17 -4.02 5.53
CA GLY A 95 -0.84 -5.23 6.28
C GLY A 95 -1.48 -5.25 7.67
N HIS A 96 -1.45 -4.12 8.39
CA HIS A 96 -2.08 -4.01 9.70
C HIS A 96 -3.62 -4.00 9.61
N LEU A 97 -4.20 -3.42 8.55
CA LEU A 97 -5.64 -3.51 8.30
C LEU A 97 -6.06 -4.97 8.13
N ALA A 98 -5.29 -5.75 7.37
CA ALA A 98 -5.56 -7.19 7.21
C ALA A 98 -5.54 -7.91 8.55
N LEU A 99 -4.50 -7.71 9.37
CA LEU A 99 -4.37 -8.32 10.70
C LEU A 99 -5.49 -7.88 11.67
N ALA A 100 -6.01 -6.66 11.54
CA ALA A 100 -7.04 -6.13 12.42
C ALA A 100 -8.45 -6.58 12.05
N THR A 101 -8.70 -6.99 10.79
CA THR A 101 -10.05 -7.21 10.27
C THR A 101 -10.33 -8.64 9.83
N LEU A 102 -9.30 -9.47 9.67
CA LEU A 102 -9.42 -10.82 9.12
C LEU A 102 -8.93 -11.87 10.10
N ASP A 103 -9.59 -13.03 10.04
CA ASP A 103 -9.19 -14.25 10.70
C ASP A 103 -8.65 -15.28 9.69
N LYS A 104 -7.97 -16.30 10.21
CA LYS A 104 -7.46 -17.40 9.39
C LYS A 104 -8.60 -18.08 8.63
N GLY A 105 -8.45 -18.16 7.31
CA GLY A 105 -9.41 -18.77 6.40
C GLY A 105 -10.51 -17.84 5.90
N ASP A 106 -10.52 -16.58 6.31
CA ASP A 106 -11.37 -15.57 5.67
C ASP A 106 -10.98 -15.39 4.20
N ALA A 107 -11.96 -15.32 3.32
CA ALA A 107 -11.70 -15.13 1.90
C ALA A 107 -11.55 -13.64 1.55
N VAL A 108 -10.51 -13.35 0.74
CA VAL A 108 -10.23 -12.00 0.21
C VAL A 108 -10.08 -12.07 -1.30
N LEU A 109 -10.77 -11.20 -2.01
CA LEU A 109 -10.61 -11.05 -3.46
C LEU A 109 -9.46 -10.09 -3.76
N VAL A 110 -8.60 -10.49 -4.69
CA VAL A 110 -7.45 -9.69 -5.13
C VAL A 110 -7.34 -9.78 -6.65
N PRO A 111 -7.24 -8.66 -7.37
CA PRO A 111 -6.99 -8.69 -8.80
C PRO A 111 -5.69 -9.44 -9.14
N ASN A 112 -5.65 -10.07 -10.31
CA ASN A 112 -4.46 -10.73 -10.81
C ASN A 112 -4.26 -10.39 -12.30
N PRO A 113 -3.13 -9.75 -12.67
CA PRO A 113 -1.99 -9.37 -11.82
C PRO A 113 -2.29 -8.19 -10.87
N SER A 114 -1.53 -8.10 -9.76
CA SER A 114 -1.61 -7.00 -8.81
C SER A 114 -0.27 -6.72 -8.13
N TYR A 115 -0.15 -5.58 -7.48
CA TYR A 115 1.03 -5.25 -6.70
C TYR A 115 1.13 -6.18 -5.47
N PRO A 116 2.34 -6.68 -5.11
CA PRO A 116 2.52 -7.77 -4.14
C PRO A 116 1.89 -7.56 -2.77
N ILE A 117 1.74 -6.33 -2.28
CA ILE A 117 1.13 -6.09 -0.96
C ILE A 117 -0.34 -6.53 -0.90
N HIS A 118 -1.06 -6.47 -2.04
CA HIS A 118 -2.46 -6.88 -2.09
C HIS A 118 -2.67 -8.37 -1.75
N PRO A 119 -1.97 -9.34 -2.36
CA PRO A 119 -2.07 -10.72 -1.91
C PRO A 119 -1.31 -10.97 -0.61
N TYR A 120 -0.03 -10.54 -0.51
CA TYR A 120 0.83 -10.96 0.60
C TYR A 120 0.47 -10.32 1.94
N GLY A 121 -0.05 -9.09 1.96
CA GLY A 121 -0.54 -8.46 3.19
C GLY A 121 -1.65 -9.28 3.84
N PHE A 122 -2.54 -9.87 3.05
CA PHE A 122 -3.63 -10.70 3.54
C PHE A 122 -3.21 -12.15 3.84
N VAL A 123 -2.24 -12.70 3.08
CA VAL A 123 -1.64 -14.01 3.39
C VAL A 123 -0.99 -14.02 4.77
N ILE A 124 -0.33 -12.92 5.16
CA ILE A 124 0.26 -12.79 6.50
C ILE A 124 -0.80 -12.87 7.61
N ALA A 125 -2.00 -12.35 7.36
CA ALA A 125 -3.14 -12.48 8.27
C ALA A 125 -3.79 -13.88 8.25
N GLY A 126 -3.33 -14.78 7.38
CA GLY A 126 -3.88 -16.13 7.24
C GLY A 126 -5.12 -16.22 6.37
N ALA A 127 -5.43 -15.19 5.60
CA ALA A 127 -6.57 -15.16 4.70
C ALA A 127 -6.37 -16.06 3.48
N ASP A 128 -7.49 -16.56 2.93
CA ASP A 128 -7.56 -17.29 1.67
C ASP A 128 -7.72 -16.30 0.51
N ILE A 129 -6.67 -16.19 -0.31
CA ILE A 129 -6.64 -15.25 -1.42
C ILE A 129 -7.30 -15.88 -2.65
N ARG A 130 -8.30 -15.19 -3.20
CA ARG A 130 -8.97 -15.56 -4.43
C ARG A 130 -8.75 -14.49 -5.48
N HIS A 131 -8.18 -14.91 -6.59
CA HIS A 131 -7.82 -14.00 -7.65
C HIS A 131 -9.01 -13.68 -8.56
N VAL A 132 -9.14 -12.40 -8.88
CA VAL A 132 -10.07 -11.89 -9.92
C VAL A 132 -9.21 -11.48 -11.10
N PRO A 133 -9.37 -12.10 -12.28
CA PRO A 133 -8.54 -11.76 -13.43
C PRO A 133 -8.82 -10.34 -13.92
N ILE A 134 -7.75 -9.64 -14.30
CA ILE A 134 -7.80 -8.33 -14.98
C ILE A 134 -6.87 -8.36 -16.19
N GLY A 135 -7.24 -7.68 -17.25
CA GLY A 135 -6.43 -7.60 -18.46
C GLY A 135 -7.24 -7.21 -19.69
N GLU A 136 -6.54 -7.17 -20.81
CA GLU A 136 -7.19 -6.88 -22.09
C GLU A 136 -8.23 -7.97 -22.45
N GLY A 137 -9.41 -7.53 -22.83
CA GLY A 137 -10.52 -8.41 -23.18
C GLY A 137 -11.25 -9.07 -22.01
N ILE A 138 -10.89 -8.75 -20.75
CA ILE A 138 -11.55 -9.26 -19.54
C ILE A 138 -12.52 -8.20 -19.03
N ASP A 139 -13.79 -8.58 -18.86
CA ASP A 139 -14.76 -7.77 -18.13
C ASP A 139 -14.56 -7.99 -16.61
N PHE A 140 -13.79 -7.11 -15.99
CA PHE A 140 -13.46 -7.18 -14.58
C PHE A 140 -14.69 -7.27 -13.67
N PHE A 141 -15.76 -6.54 -13.96
CA PHE A 141 -16.93 -6.54 -13.08
C PHE A 141 -17.72 -7.84 -13.17
N SER A 142 -17.81 -8.45 -14.35
CA SER A 142 -18.39 -9.77 -14.53
C SER A 142 -17.59 -10.86 -13.80
N GLU A 143 -16.25 -10.81 -13.87
CA GLU A 143 -15.37 -11.72 -13.16
C GLU A 143 -15.46 -11.51 -11.63
N LEU A 144 -15.53 -10.28 -11.18
CA LEU A 144 -15.70 -9.95 -9.77
C LEU A 144 -17.03 -10.46 -9.21
N GLU A 145 -18.13 -10.24 -9.92
CA GLU A 145 -19.44 -10.76 -9.55
C GLU A 145 -19.42 -12.29 -9.46
N SER A 146 -18.87 -12.94 -10.47
CA SER A 146 -18.68 -14.39 -10.51
C SER A 146 -17.86 -14.89 -9.31
N ALA A 147 -16.75 -14.22 -9.00
CA ALA A 147 -15.91 -14.56 -7.85
C ALA A 147 -16.66 -14.41 -6.53
N VAL A 148 -17.48 -13.38 -6.37
CA VAL A 148 -18.31 -13.18 -5.16
C VAL A 148 -19.38 -14.27 -5.05
N VAL A 149 -20.11 -14.53 -6.14
CA VAL A 149 -21.22 -15.49 -6.14
C VAL A 149 -20.75 -16.91 -5.89
N ASN A 150 -19.65 -17.32 -6.53
CA ASN A 150 -19.15 -18.72 -6.49
C ASN A 150 -18.19 -19.00 -5.34
N SER A 151 -17.86 -18.01 -4.50
CA SER A 151 -16.95 -18.21 -3.36
C SER A 151 -17.66 -18.74 -2.13
N TYR A 152 -17.01 -19.74 -1.47
CA TYR A 152 -17.37 -20.19 -0.15
C TYR A 152 -16.08 -20.40 0.69
N PRO A 153 -15.95 -19.80 1.88
CA PRO A 153 -16.84 -18.79 2.45
C PRO A 153 -16.93 -17.53 1.57
N LYS A 154 -17.96 -16.71 1.79
CA LYS A 154 -18.11 -15.46 1.07
C LYS A 154 -16.93 -14.53 1.37
N PRO A 155 -16.42 -13.80 0.35
CA PRO A 155 -15.33 -12.87 0.58
C PRO A 155 -15.72 -11.75 1.54
N LYS A 156 -14.86 -11.46 2.51
CA LYS A 156 -15.02 -10.36 3.45
C LYS A 156 -14.49 -9.04 2.88
N MET A 157 -13.53 -9.11 1.96
CA MET A 157 -12.83 -7.94 1.46
C MET A 157 -12.44 -8.10 -0.01
N LEU A 158 -12.42 -6.99 -0.71
CA LEU A 158 -11.76 -6.82 -2.01
C LEU A 158 -10.61 -5.83 -1.82
N SER A 159 -9.40 -6.23 -2.18
CA SER A 159 -8.24 -5.35 -2.15
C SER A 159 -7.92 -4.86 -3.56
N LEU A 160 -8.14 -3.57 -3.80
CA LEU A 160 -8.02 -2.94 -5.11
C LEU A 160 -7.35 -1.57 -4.96
N ILE A 161 -6.52 -1.17 -5.93
CA ILE A 161 -5.86 0.13 -5.91
C ILE A 161 -6.45 1.11 -6.95
N HIS A 162 -6.85 0.60 -8.10
CA HIS A 162 -7.50 1.36 -9.16
C HIS A 162 -8.64 0.55 -9.77
N ILE A 163 -9.67 1.26 -10.20
CA ILE A 163 -10.80 0.73 -10.97
C ILE A 163 -10.78 1.36 -12.35
#